data_2790fa417c822a9a1cb6b2ac2f2d3e8c
#
_entry.id   2790fa417c822a9a1cb6b2ac2f2d3e8c
#
_cell.length_a   1.000
_cell.length_b   1.000
_cell.length_c   1.000
_cell.angle_alpha   90.00
_cell.angle_beta   90.00
_cell.angle_gamma   90.00
#
_symmetry.space_group_name_H-M   'P 1'
#
loop_
_entity.id
_entity.type
_entity.pdbx_description
1 polymer ?
#
loop_
_entity_poly.entity_id
_entity_poly.type
_entity_poly.pdbx_seq_one_letter_code
_entity_poly.pdbx_strand_id
1 'polypeptide(L)'
;MRWDIFCQIVDNYGDAGVCWRLARALSRLSSSSVNNVECDDSRIRLFCDDLNVLNVIAHGDAVGHGASLGIEVLPWSAAESPVILGSVGDVVIEAFACHLPKPYIEAMAQKTSKKAFAKPPIWINLEYLTAEAWADDMHLMPSPQNNGLSKYFYFPGFTPKTGGVLLGDWDEVSSGRFNSGGFKSAPPSLSLILESCRPRSKKISVFHYKQAPLDAWLDSVNQAALAHGEMVDVFLCADQNVSEATQTAFSLANSAVKLIQLPFIPQEDYDYLLSVCDINLVRGEDSFVRAQWAGKPFIWDIYPQSDLAHEVKLNAFLERYFEASSAELRSTGLAAMKWGSASNWWPHLNAWTSHSEVWRQKLMSLGHLEGKILDFVKSQEISR
;
A
#
# COMPACT_ATOMS: atom_id res chain seq x y z
N MET A 1 -18.90 7.26 -16.15
CA MET A 1 -17.55 7.84 -16.02
C MET A 1 -16.56 6.70 -16.13
N ARG A 2 -15.61 6.81 -17.05
CA ARG A 2 -14.54 5.81 -17.27
C ARG A 2 -13.23 6.30 -16.69
N TRP A 3 -12.54 5.42 -15.98
CA TRP A 3 -11.24 5.67 -15.37
C TRP A 3 -10.15 4.90 -16.11
N ASP A 4 -9.05 5.56 -16.42
CA ASP A 4 -7.86 4.97 -16.97
C ASP A 4 -6.70 5.19 -15.99
N ILE A 5 -6.17 4.12 -15.44
CA ILE A 5 -5.05 4.13 -14.49
C ILE A 5 -3.82 3.58 -15.20
N PHE A 6 -2.75 4.34 -15.19
CA PHE A 6 -1.48 3.97 -15.80
C PHE A 6 -0.45 3.69 -14.71
N CYS A 7 0.14 2.51 -14.76
CA CYS A 7 1.16 2.03 -13.84
C CYS A 7 2.39 1.57 -14.60
N GLN A 8 3.53 2.21 -14.36
CA GLN A 8 4.85 1.73 -14.72
C GLN A 8 5.55 1.25 -13.46
N ILE A 9 6.10 0.04 -13.48
CA ILE A 9 6.68 -0.61 -12.31
C ILE A 9 8.15 -0.22 -12.18
N VAL A 10 8.49 0.44 -11.06
CA VAL A 10 9.85 0.81 -10.67
C VAL A 10 10.28 0.05 -9.41
N ASP A 11 9.42 0.05 -8.36
CA ASP A 11 9.63 -0.69 -7.12
C ASP A 11 8.87 -2.04 -7.15
N ASN A 12 9.34 -2.95 -8.01
CA ASN A 12 8.86 -4.34 -8.09
C ASN A 12 7.33 -4.49 -7.83
N TYR A 13 6.92 -4.94 -6.64
CA TYR A 13 5.51 -5.13 -6.28
C TYR A 13 4.82 -3.88 -5.73
N GLY A 14 5.58 -2.83 -5.33
CA GLY A 14 5.04 -1.66 -4.66
C GLY A 14 4.09 -0.86 -5.53
N ASP A 15 4.56 -0.42 -6.70
CA ASP A 15 3.76 0.41 -7.62
C ASP A 15 2.54 -0.33 -8.16
N ALA A 16 2.75 -1.59 -8.59
CA ALA A 16 1.67 -2.46 -9.05
C ALA A 16 0.63 -2.70 -7.94
N GLY A 17 1.09 -2.91 -6.71
CA GLY A 17 0.24 -3.14 -5.54
C GLY A 17 -0.66 -1.97 -5.23
N VAL A 18 -0.13 -0.76 -5.21
CA VAL A 18 -0.91 0.47 -4.98
C VAL A 18 -1.92 0.68 -6.11
N CYS A 19 -1.51 0.56 -7.38
CA CYS A 19 -2.40 0.76 -8.52
C CYS A 19 -3.52 -0.29 -8.58
N TRP A 20 -3.21 -1.56 -8.29
CA TRP A 20 -4.19 -2.64 -8.24
C TRP A 20 -5.23 -2.40 -7.14
N ARG A 21 -4.80 -2.05 -5.92
CA ARG A 21 -5.71 -1.72 -4.81
C ARG A 21 -6.55 -0.49 -5.11
N LEU A 22 -5.98 0.55 -5.70
CA LEU A 22 -6.70 1.75 -6.08
C LEU A 22 -7.79 1.43 -7.13
N ALA A 23 -7.45 0.66 -8.16
CA ALA A 23 -8.41 0.22 -9.19
C ALA A 23 -9.58 -0.53 -8.56
N ARG A 24 -9.31 -1.46 -7.64
CA ARG A 24 -10.34 -2.23 -6.91
C ARG A 24 -11.22 -1.34 -6.03
N ALA A 25 -10.61 -0.42 -5.28
CA ALA A 25 -11.33 0.51 -4.42
C ALA A 25 -12.25 1.42 -5.22
N LEU A 26 -11.76 1.99 -6.33
CA LEU A 26 -12.55 2.83 -7.23
C LEU A 26 -13.69 2.03 -7.92
N SER A 27 -13.45 0.77 -8.28
CA SER A 27 -14.51 -0.09 -8.84
C SER A 27 -15.65 -0.29 -7.85
N ARG A 28 -15.35 -0.64 -6.60
CA ARG A 28 -16.35 -0.81 -5.55
C ARG A 28 -17.17 0.47 -5.28
N LEU A 29 -16.47 1.59 -5.12
CA LEU A 29 -17.13 2.87 -4.85
C LEU A 29 -18.02 3.32 -6.01
N SER A 30 -17.60 3.02 -7.24
CA SER A 30 -18.42 3.31 -8.44
C SER A 30 -19.64 2.41 -8.54
N SER A 31 -19.55 1.15 -8.12
CA SER A 31 -20.67 0.19 -8.14
C SER A 31 -21.72 0.50 -7.07
N SER A 32 -21.30 0.99 -5.90
CA SER A 32 -22.20 1.35 -4.80
C SER A 32 -23.09 2.57 -5.10
N SER A 33 -22.72 3.37 -6.09
CA SER A 33 -23.42 4.63 -6.44
C SER A 33 -24.51 4.44 -7.49
N VAL A 34 -24.76 3.24 -8.00
CA VAL A 34 -25.70 2.99 -9.12
C VAL A 34 -26.76 1.99 -8.73
N ASN A 35 -27.97 2.50 -8.45
CA ASN A 35 -29.20 1.72 -8.46
C ASN A 35 -29.44 1.19 -9.89
N ASN A 36 -29.33 -0.13 -10.07
CA ASN A 36 -29.88 -0.94 -11.17
C ASN A 36 -29.83 -0.33 -12.58
N VAL A 37 -28.69 -0.29 -13.22
CA VAL A 37 -28.60 -0.36 -14.69
C VAL A 37 -27.46 -1.31 -15.01
N GLU A 38 -27.78 -2.46 -15.60
CA GLU A 38 -26.83 -3.33 -16.27
C GLU A 38 -26.14 -2.53 -17.37
N CYS A 39 -24.93 -2.05 -17.12
CA CYS A 39 -24.10 -1.42 -18.12
C CYS A 39 -22.80 -2.22 -18.20
N ASP A 40 -22.68 -2.96 -19.28
CA ASP A 40 -21.58 -3.86 -19.64
C ASP A 40 -20.30 -3.10 -20.08
N ASP A 41 -20.03 -1.93 -19.50
CA ASP A 41 -18.83 -1.15 -19.80
C ASP A 41 -17.95 -1.12 -18.56
N SER A 42 -16.86 -1.91 -18.57
CA SER A 42 -15.78 -1.83 -17.57
C SER A 42 -15.42 -0.37 -17.35
N ARG A 43 -15.74 0.14 -16.18
CA ARG A 43 -15.60 1.57 -15.89
C ARG A 43 -14.16 1.94 -15.56
N ILE A 44 -13.33 0.93 -15.24
CA ILE A 44 -11.93 1.11 -14.86
C ILE A 44 -11.05 0.29 -15.78
N ARG A 45 -10.06 0.92 -16.38
CA ARG A 45 -8.98 0.26 -17.12
C ARG A 45 -7.67 0.49 -16.39
N LEU A 46 -6.92 -0.57 -16.15
CA LEU A 46 -5.59 -0.53 -15.57
C LEU A 46 -4.57 -0.92 -16.63
N PHE A 47 -3.75 0.04 -17.06
CA PHE A 47 -2.64 -0.17 -17.99
C PHE A 47 -1.37 -0.42 -17.19
N CYS A 48 -0.70 -1.54 -17.42
CA CYS A 48 0.52 -1.92 -16.71
C CYS A 48 1.60 -2.36 -17.71
N ASP A 49 2.86 -1.99 -17.46
CA ASP A 49 4.00 -2.34 -18.30
C ASP A 49 4.50 -3.76 -18.06
N ASP A 50 4.29 -4.32 -16.86
CA ASP A 50 4.60 -5.73 -16.55
C ASP A 50 3.39 -6.45 -15.92
N LEU A 51 2.65 -7.16 -16.77
CA LEU A 51 1.52 -7.99 -16.34
C LEU A 51 1.94 -9.21 -15.50
N ASN A 52 3.19 -9.67 -15.60
CA ASN A 52 3.63 -10.81 -14.78
C ASN A 52 3.73 -10.41 -13.32
N VAL A 53 4.28 -9.23 -13.03
CA VAL A 53 4.31 -8.68 -11.68
C VAL A 53 2.89 -8.47 -11.16
N LEU A 54 1.99 -7.92 -11.97
CA LEU A 54 0.60 -7.72 -11.59
C LEU A 54 -0.12 -9.06 -11.34
N ASN A 55 0.12 -10.09 -12.15
CA ASN A 55 -0.43 -11.42 -11.96
C ASN A 55 -0.03 -12.02 -10.61
N VAL A 56 1.22 -11.83 -10.17
CA VAL A 56 1.70 -12.36 -8.89
C VAL A 56 0.89 -11.81 -7.72
N ILE A 57 0.56 -10.52 -7.72
CA ILE A 57 -0.20 -9.89 -6.63
C ILE A 57 -1.72 -10.07 -6.75
N ALA A 58 -2.22 -10.42 -7.94
CA ALA A 58 -3.64 -10.58 -8.26
C ALA A 58 -4.05 -12.07 -8.40
N HIS A 59 -3.67 -12.92 -7.46
CA HIS A 59 -4.02 -14.36 -7.42
C HIS A 59 -3.59 -15.19 -8.64
N GLY A 60 -2.57 -14.75 -9.37
CA GLY A 60 -2.05 -15.47 -10.54
C GLY A 60 -2.74 -15.16 -11.87
N ASP A 61 -3.85 -14.45 -11.85
CA ASP A 61 -4.61 -14.04 -13.04
C ASP A 61 -5.21 -12.64 -12.88
N ALA A 62 -4.39 -11.62 -13.13
CA ALA A 62 -4.84 -10.23 -13.02
C ALA A 62 -5.96 -9.88 -14.01
N VAL A 63 -5.94 -10.46 -15.20
CA VAL A 63 -6.95 -10.18 -16.24
C VAL A 63 -8.30 -10.78 -15.87
N GLY A 64 -8.37 -12.07 -15.55
CA GLY A 64 -9.60 -12.75 -15.15
C GLY A 64 -10.15 -12.23 -13.84
N HIS A 65 -9.28 -12.04 -12.84
CA HIS A 65 -9.67 -11.45 -11.56
C HIS A 65 -10.17 -10.00 -11.74
N GLY A 66 -9.46 -9.18 -12.54
CA GLY A 66 -9.89 -7.83 -12.85
C GLY A 66 -11.28 -7.78 -13.49
N ALA A 67 -11.52 -8.65 -14.48
CA ALA A 67 -12.82 -8.73 -15.14
C ALA A 67 -13.96 -9.04 -14.16
N SER A 68 -13.73 -9.93 -13.18
CA SER A 68 -14.73 -10.26 -12.14
C SER A 68 -15.05 -9.06 -11.22
N LEU A 69 -14.15 -8.08 -11.15
CA LEU A 69 -14.29 -6.86 -10.35
C LEU A 69 -14.71 -5.64 -11.18
N GLY A 70 -15.00 -5.80 -12.48
CA GLY A 70 -15.33 -4.69 -13.40
C GLY A 70 -14.10 -3.83 -13.74
N ILE A 71 -12.91 -4.43 -13.73
CA ILE A 71 -11.63 -3.79 -14.07
C ILE A 71 -11.08 -4.47 -15.32
N GLU A 72 -10.85 -3.71 -16.39
CA GLU A 72 -10.17 -4.18 -17.58
C GLU A 72 -8.65 -3.99 -17.41
N VAL A 73 -7.93 -5.08 -17.24
CA VAL A 73 -6.47 -5.06 -17.12
C VAL A 73 -5.84 -5.19 -18.50
N LEU A 74 -4.99 -4.24 -18.87
CA LEU A 74 -4.42 -4.08 -20.19
C LEU A 74 -2.90 -3.94 -20.14
N PRO A 75 -2.16 -4.48 -21.13
CA PRO A 75 -0.76 -4.16 -21.26
C PRO A 75 -0.57 -2.68 -21.64
N TRP A 76 0.54 -2.09 -21.25
CA TRP A 76 0.87 -0.68 -21.54
C TRP A 76 0.70 -0.33 -23.02
N SER A 77 1.14 -1.22 -23.92
CA SER A 77 1.06 -1.03 -25.37
C SER A 77 -0.38 -0.90 -25.90
N ALA A 78 -1.37 -1.42 -25.18
CA ALA A 78 -2.77 -1.27 -25.59
C ALA A 78 -3.23 0.19 -25.57
N ALA A 79 -2.59 1.05 -24.79
CA ALA A 79 -2.91 2.47 -24.72
C ALA A 79 -2.76 3.21 -26.06
N GLU A 80 -1.97 2.69 -26.99
CA GLU A 80 -1.76 3.26 -28.32
C GLU A 80 -2.68 2.65 -29.40
N SER A 81 -3.53 1.69 -29.02
CA SER A 81 -4.45 1.07 -29.98
C SER A 81 -5.56 2.04 -30.43
N PRO A 82 -6.03 1.96 -31.69
CA PRO A 82 -7.11 2.85 -32.18
C PRO A 82 -8.39 2.77 -31.35
N VAL A 83 -8.70 1.63 -30.76
CA VAL A 83 -9.89 1.42 -29.91
C VAL A 83 -9.76 2.25 -28.62
N ILE A 84 -8.61 2.17 -27.96
CA ILE A 84 -8.35 2.93 -26.72
C ILE A 84 -8.25 4.41 -27.01
N LEU A 85 -7.51 4.83 -28.05
CA LEU A 85 -7.39 6.23 -28.44
C LEU A 85 -8.73 6.85 -28.85
N GLY A 86 -9.65 6.04 -29.40
CA GLY A 86 -11.03 6.47 -29.71
C GLY A 86 -11.95 6.61 -28.47
N SER A 87 -11.52 6.10 -27.31
CA SER A 87 -12.35 6.00 -26.10
C SER A 87 -11.57 6.28 -24.80
N VAL A 88 -10.68 7.30 -24.82
CA VAL A 88 -9.90 7.70 -23.63
C VAL A 88 -10.80 7.97 -22.41
N GLY A 89 -10.30 7.70 -21.22
CA GLY A 89 -11.03 7.87 -19.98
C GLY A 89 -11.57 9.28 -19.76
N ASP A 90 -12.56 9.42 -18.89
CA ASP A 90 -13.04 10.71 -18.39
C ASP A 90 -12.13 11.21 -17.28
N VAL A 91 -11.58 10.28 -16.51
CA VAL A 91 -10.52 10.50 -15.52
C VAL A 91 -9.31 9.65 -15.90
N VAL A 92 -8.15 10.26 -15.92
CA VAL A 92 -6.89 9.60 -16.24
C VAL A 92 -5.94 9.78 -15.07
N ILE A 93 -5.52 8.68 -14.46
CA ILE A 93 -4.55 8.65 -13.37
C ILE A 93 -3.21 8.18 -13.94
N GLU A 94 -2.24 9.07 -13.91
CA GLU A 94 -0.82 8.81 -14.17
C GLU A 94 -0.18 8.53 -12.81
N ALA A 95 0.08 7.25 -12.49
CA ALA A 95 0.66 6.90 -11.20
C ALA A 95 2.19 7.10 -11.22
N PHE A 96 2.69 7.76 -10.18
CA PHE A 96 4.12 7.91 -9.89
C PHE A 96 4.92 8.53 -11.03
N ALA A 97 4.31 9.53 -11.72
CA ALA A 97 4.91 10.21 -12.86
C ALA A 97 5.40 9.25 -13.98
N CYS A 98 4.63 8.18 -14.28
CA CYS A 98 4.99 7.15 -15.26
C CYS A 98 5.02 7.61 -16.71
N HIS A 99 4.75 8.90 -16.98
CA HIS A 99 4.76 9.51 -18.30
C HIS A 99 3.89 8.78 -19.34
N LEU A 100 2.64 9.20 -19.43
CA LEU A 100 1.67 8.64 -20.38
C LEU A 100 2.20 8.58 -21.82
N PRO A 101 1.81 7.59 -22.62
CA PRO A 101 2.16 7.54 -24.04
C PRO A 101 1.73 8.79 -24.77
N LYS A 102 2.61 9.36 -25.60
CA LYS A 102 2.34 10.59 -26.34
C LYS A 102 1.07 10.52 -27.21
N PRO A 103 0.79 9.42 -27.96
CA PRO A 103 -0.47 9.29 -28.70
C PRO A 103 -1.71 9.34 -27.80
N TYR A 104 -1.63 8.81 -26.56
CA TYR A 104 -2.71 8.86 -25.59
C TYR A 104 -2.99 10.30 -25.11
N ILE A 105 -1.95 11.07 -24.79
CA ILE A 105 -2.06 12.50 -24.44
C ILE A 105 -2.69 13.31 -25.57
N GLU A 106 -2.28 13.04 -26.81
CA GLU A 106 -2.85 13.68 -28.02
C GLU A 106 -4.34 13.34 -28.16
N ALA A 107 -4.73 12.10 -27.92
CA ALA A 107 -6.12 11.67 -27.96
C ALA A 107 -6.96 12.32 -26.85
N MET A 108 -6.41 12.48 -25.63
CA MET A 108 -7.04 13.23 -24.57
C MET A 108 -7.36 14.69 -24.98
N ALA A 109 -6.41 15.37 -25.60
CA ALA A 109 -6.59 16.73 -26.10
C ALA A 109 -7.63 16.80 -27.23
N GLN A 110 -7.64 15.83 -28.13
CA GLN A 110 -8.61 15.75 -29.23
C GLN A 110 -10.04 15.44 -28.77
N LYS A 111 -10.22 14.74 -27.64
CA LYS A 111 -11.55 14.49 -27.06
C LYS A 111 -12.34 15.79 -26.86
N THR A 112 -11.63 16.85 -26.46
CA THR A 112 -12.19 18.17 -26.25
C THR A 112 -12.56 18.90 -27.54
N SER A 113 -11.81 18.69 -28.64
CA SER A 113 -11.98 19.43 -29.89
C SER A 113 -13.06 18.83 -30.82
N LYS A 114 -13.37 17.54 -30.69
CA LYS A 114 -14.24 16.80 -31.62
C LYS A 114 -15.76 16.91 -31.34
N LYS A 115 -16.15 17.32 -30.13
CA LYS A 115 -17.58 17.51 -29.75
C LYS A 115 -17.73 18.89 -29.08
N ALA A 116 -18.54 19.74 -29.69
CA ALA A 116 -18.93 21.03 -29.10
C ALA A 116 -19.57 20.84 -27.75
N PHE A 117 -19.01 20.86 -26.64
CA PHE A 117 -19.42 20.56 -25.27
C PHE A 117 -18.77 19.30 -24.64
N ALA A 118 -17.79 18.65 -25.29
CA ALA A 118 -17.04 17.59 -24.60
C ALA A 118 -16.08 18.21 -23.60
N LYS A 119 -16.20 17.78 -22.35
CA LYS A 119 -15.29 18.21 -21.29
C LYS A 119 -13.93 17.49 -21.47
N PRO A 120 -12.79 18.17 -21.23
CA PRO A 120 -11.49 17.50 -21.23
C PRO A 120 -11.43 16.46 -20.11
N PRO A 121 -10.65 15.38 -20.29
CA PRO A 121 -10.38 14.45 -19.20
C PRO A 121 -9.82 15.16 -17.97
N ILE A 122 -10.15 14.65 -16.78
CA ILE A 122 -9.50 15.04 -15.53
C ILE A 122 -8.20 14.25 -15.45
N TRP A 123 -7.06 14.92 -15.58
CA TRP A 123 -5.76 14.30 -15.55
C TRP A 123 -5.10 14.47 -14.18
N ILE A 124 -4.94 13.37 -13.47
CA ILE A 124 -4.34 13.30 -12.14
C ILE A 124 -2.95 12.66 -12.27
N ASN A 125 -1.92 13.33 -11.78
CA ASN A 125 -0.64 12.72 -11.50
C ASN A 125 -0.63 12.29 -10.03
N LEU A 126 -0.84 11.00 -9.78
CA LEU A 126 -0.82 10.44 -8.44
C LEU A 126 0.63 10.21 -8.02
N GLU A 127 1.07 10.97 -7.06
CA GLU A 127 2.42 10.92 -6.51
C GLU A 127 2.55 9.84 -5.42
N TYR A 128 3.79 9.55 -5.04
CA TYR A 128 4.07 8.68 -3.89
C TYR A 128 3.57 9.28 -2.59
N LEU A 129 3.17 8.42 -1.66
CA LEU A 129 2.79 8.83 -0.30
C LEU A 129 3.94 9.57 0.38
N THR A 130 3.67 10.75 0.94
CA THR A 130 4.67 11.53 1.67
C THR A 130 4.11 12.16 2.94
N ALA A 131 4.98 12.33 3.94
CA ALA A 131 4.71 13.05 5.17
C ALA A 131 5.36 14.45 5.21
N GLU A 132 6.05 14.82 4.15
CA GLU A 132 6.76 16.09 4.05
C GLU A 132 5.80 17.27 3.97
N ALA A 133 6.12 18.37 4.64
CA ALA A 133 5.22 19.51 4.78
C ALA A 133 4.89 20.23 3.45
N TRP A 134 5.83 20.22 2.50
CA TRP A 134 5.62 20.87 1.19
C TRP A 134 4.46 20.24 0.39
N ALA A 135 4.13 18.97 0.65
CA ALA A 135 3.01 18.31 -0.03
C ALA A 135 1.66 18.97 0.27
N ASP A 136 1.50 19.60 1.42
CA ASP A 136 0.29 20.33 1.79
C ASP A 136 0.00 21.51 0.84
N ASP A 137 1.04 22.17 0.33
CA ASP A 137 0.92 23.33 -0.55
C ASP A 137 0.91 22.93 -2.04
N MET A 138 1.47 21.77 -2.36
CA MET A 138 1.56 21.27 -3.74
C MET A 138 0.38 20.38 -4.15
N HIS A 139 -0.40 19.90 -3.18
CA HIS A 139 -1.55 19.02 -3.45
C HIS A 139 -2.62 19.75 -4.27
N LEU A 140 -3.09 19.12 -5.34
CA LEU A 140 -4.05 19.65 -6.31
C LEU A 140 -3.56 20.86 -7.11
N MET A 141 -2.26 21.19 -7.08
CA MET A 141 -1.71 22.22 -7.94
C MET A 141 -1.88 21.82 -9.41
N PRO A 142 -2.53 22.69 -10.23
CA PRO A 142 -2.67 22.45 -11.66
C PRO A 142 -1.34 22.72 -12.39
N SER A 143 -1.01 21.86 -13.33
CA SER A 143 0.09 22.03 -14.28
C SER A 143 -0.50 22.16 -15.69
N PRO A 144 -0.69 23.38 -16.22
CA PRO A 144 -1.15 23.59 -17.58
C PRO A 144 -0.18 22.99 -18.60
N GLN A 145 -0.72 22.28 -19.59
CA GLN A 145 0.04 21.62 -20.64
C GLN A 145 -0.10 22.41 -21.96
N ASN A 146 0.91 22.31 -22.82
CA ASN A 146 0.94 23.02 -24.11
C ASN A 146 -0.20 22.63 -25.07
N ASN A 147 -0.86 21.50 -24.84
CA ASN A 147 -2.00 21.01 -25.63
C ASN A 147 -3.37 21.43 -25.08
N GLY A 148 -3.40 22.33 -24.12
CA GLY A 148 -4.64 22.85 -23.49
C GLY A 148 -5.22 21.98 -22.39
N LEU A 149 -4.59 20.86 -22.04
CA LEU A 149 -4.96 20.06 -20.87
C LEU A 149 -4.35 20.66 -19.59
N SER A 150 -4.90 20.29 -18.45
CA SER A 150 -4.30 20.55 -17.14
C SER A 150 -4.11 19.22 -16.41
N LYS A 151 -2.89 18.99 -15.89
CA LYS A 151 -2.55 17.87 -15.03
C LYS A 151 -2.53 18.34 -13.58
N TYR A 152 -3.20 17.64 -12.68
CA TYR A 152 -3.24 17.97 -11.26
C TYR A 152 -2.30 17.08 -10.48
N PHE A 153 -1.39 17.64 -9.71
CA PHE A 153 -0.54 16.88 -8.80
C PHE A 153 -1.34 16.43 -7.57
N TYR A 154 -1.42 15.14 -7.37
CA TYR A 154 -2.19 14.54 -6.30
C TYR A 154 -1.26 13.81 -5.33
N PHE A 155 -1.03 14.40 -4.16
CA PHE A 155 -0.13 13.86 -3.14
C PHE A 155 -0.94 13.11 -2.07
N PRO A 156 -0.83 11.76 -2.01
CA PRO A 156 -1.24 11.02 -0.82
C PRO A 156 -0.42 11.50 0.39
N GLY A 157 -1.05 11.54 1.58
CA GLY A 157 -0.35 12.07 2.76
C GLY A 157 -1.18 12.00 4.03
N PHE A 158 -0.65 12.58 5.07
CA PHE A 158 -1.09 12.39 6.46
C PHE A 158 -1.71 13.64 7.09
N THR A 159 -2.19 14.57 6.25
CA THR A 159 -2.81 15.83 6.71
C THR A 159 -4.19 16.02 6.07
N PRO A 160 -5.05 16.90 6.63
CA PRO A 160 -6.31 17.24 5.98
C PRO A 160 -6.16 17.88 4.60
N LYS A 161 -4.99 18.48 4.32
CA LYS A 161 -4.69 19.19 3.05
C LYS A 161 -4.18 18.26 1.95
N THR A 162 -3.82 17.01 2.26
CA THR A 162 -3.32 16.03 1.31
C THR A 162 -4.40 15.01 0.93
N GLY A 163 -4.08 14.12 -0.03
CA GLY A 163 -5.02 13.14 -0.58
C GLY A 163 -5.41 12.00 0.36
N GLY A 164 -4.89 11.97 1.59
CA GLY A 164 -5.12 10.84 2.51
C GLY A 164 -4.30 9.61 2.16
N VAL A 165 -4.60 8.49 2.79
CA VAL A 165 -3.89 7.22 2.65
C VAL A 165 -4.84 6.18 2.04
N LEU A 166 -4.33 5.34 1.12
CA LEU A 166 -5.13 4.31 0.44
C LEU A 166 -5.66 3.28 1.45
N LEU A 167 -6.97 3.23 1.64
CA LEU A 167 -7.63 2.25 2.51
C LEU A 167 -7.79 0.90 1.80
N GLY A 168 -8.22 0.93 0.53
CA GLY A 168 -8.41 -0.28 -0.27
C GLY A 168 -9.47 -1.20 0.33
N ASP A 169 -9.15 -2.50 0.43
CA ASP A 169 -10.08 -3.52 0.92
C ASP A 169 -10.20 -3.56 2.45
N TRP A 170 -9.45 -2.73 3.15
CA TRP A 170 -9.44 -2.74 4.62
C TRP A 170 -10.81 -2.43 5.24
N ASP A 171 -11.66 -1.74 4.53
CA ASP A 171 -13.02 -1.42 4.98
C ASP A 171 -13.93 -2.66 5.02
N GLU A 172 -13.79 -3.60 4.08
CA GLU A 172 -14.46 -4.92 4.15
C GLU A 172 -13.92 -5.77 5.28
N VAL A 173 -12.64 -5.57 5.60
CA VAL A 173 -11.94 -6.17 6.72
C VAL A 173 -12.52 -5.65 8.04
N SER A 174 -12.84 -4.36 8.13
CA SER A 174 -13.39 -3.73 9.34
C SER A 174 -14.91 -3.94 9.52
N SER A 175 -15.68 -4.06 8.44
CA SER A 175 -17.15 -3.98 8.49
C SER A 175 -17.91 -5.31 8.63
N GLY A 176 -17.28 -6.47 8.53
CA GLY A 176 -18.03 -7.72 8.66
C GLY A 176 -17.24 -9.03 8.61
N ARG A 177 -16.03 -9.02 8.11
CA ARG A 177 -15.11 -10.17 8.20
C ARG A 177 -14.29 -10.16 9.49
N PHE A 178 -14.34 -9.04 10.23
CA PHE A 178 -13.68 -8.83 11.52
C PHE A 178 -14.72 -8.66 12.61
N ASN A 179 -14.61 -9.44 13.67
CA ASN A 179 -15.23 -9.13 14.95
C ASN A 179 -14.26 -8.28 15.77
N SER A 180 -14.76 -7.66 16.85
CA SER A 180 -13.96 -6.94 17.86
C SER A 180 -12.78 -7.73 18.47
N GLY A 181 -12.51 -8.94 17.98
CA GLY A 181 -11.40 -9.84 18.35
C GLY A 181 -10.54 -10.30 17.18
N GLY A 182 -10.65 -9.69 15.97
CA GLY A 182 -9.90 -10.08 14.79
C GLY A 182 -10.75 -10.77 13.70
N PHE A 183 -10.09 -11.30 12.67
CA PHE A 183 -10.72 -12.03 11.57
C PHE A 183 -11.55 -13.23 12.04
N LYS A 184 -12.73 -13.45 11.46
CA LYS A 184 -13.56 -14.62 11.79
C LYS A 184 -12.88 -15.94 11.51
N SER A 185 -12.01 -16.01 10.52
CA SER A 185 -11.22 -17.19 10.16
C SER A 185 -9.97 -16.80 9.37
N ALA A 186 -8.90 -17.55 9.53
CA ALA A 186 -7.73 -17.44 8.70
C ALA A 186 -8.08 -17.80 7.24
N PRO A 187 -7.49 -17.09 6.24
CA PRO A 187 -7.64 -17.50 4.86
C PRO A 187 -7.00 -18.88 4.65
N PRO A 188 -7.48 -19.68 3.67
CA PRO A 188 -6.96 -21.04 3.43
C PRO A 188 -5.44 -21.09 3.23
N SER A 189 -4.85 -20.07 2.63
CA SER A 189 -3.39 -19.95 2.43
C SER A 189 -2.59 -19.86 3.73
N LEU A 190 -3.19 -19.37 4.80
CA LEU A 190 -2.52 -19.15 6.09
C LEU A 190 -3.03 -20.04 7.23
N SER A 191 -4.18 -20.70 7.10
CA SER A 191 -4.82 -21.43 8.20
C SER A 191 -3.90 -22.50 8.81
N LEU A 192 -3.36 -23.42 8.01
CA LEU A 192 -2.45 -24.46 8.48
C LEU A 192 -1.14 -23.92 9.06
N ILE A 193 -0.65 -22.83 8.47
CA ILE A 193 0.57 -22.16 8.94
C ILE A 193 0.34 -21.57 10.33
N LEU A 194 -0.77 -20.85 10.52
CA LEU A 194 -1.11 -20.26 11.81
C LEU A 194 -1.44 -21.29 12.88
N GLU A 195 -2.06 -22.43 12.51
CA GLU A 195 -2.26 -23.57 13.40
C GLU A 195 -0.95 -24.21 13.86
N SER A 196 0.11 -24.11 13.04
CA SER A 196 1.44 -24.62 13.39
C SER A 196 2.23 -23.72 14.35
N CYS A 197 1.71 -22.53 14.66
CA CYS A 197 2.34 -21.60 15.58
C CYS A 197 2.31 -22.13 17.01
N ARG A 198 3.34 -21.77 17.78
CA ARG A 198 3.41 -22.14 19.19
C ARG A 198 2.33 -21.38 20.00
N PRO A 199 1.69 -22.05 20.96
CA PRO A 199 0.70 -21.39 21.82
C PRO A 199 1.30 -20.18 22.54
N ARG A 200 0.59 -19.04 22.49
CA ARG A 200 0.98 -17.77 23.13
C ARG A 200 2.29 -17.18 22.63
N SER A 201 2.85 -17.65 21.50
CA SER A 201 4.00 -17.01 20.90
C SER A 201 3.60 -15.62 20.36
N LYS A 202 4.51 -14.66 20.47
CA LYS A 202 4.43 -13.43 19.68
C LYS A 202 4.65 -13.75 18.21
N LYS A 203 4.01 -13.03 17.33
CA LYS A 203 4.09 -13.21 15.88
C LYS A 203 4.72 -12.00 15.25
N ILE A 204 5.69 -12.21 14.38
CA ILE A 204 6.37 -11.15 13.63
C ILE A 204 6.29 -11.48 12.15
N SER A 205 5.75 -10.58 11.32
CA SER A 205 5.89 -10.68 9.88
C SER A 205 7.15 -9.97 9.41
N VAL A 206 7.87 -10.56 8.46
CA VAL A 206 9.12 -10.03 7.93
C VAL A 206 9.05 -9.96 6.41
N PHE A 207 9.09 -8.75 5.89
CA PHE A 207 9.19 -8.45 4.46
C PHE A 207 10.11 -7.24 4.29
N HIS A 208 11.33 -7.44 3.75
CA HIS A 208 12.40 -6.45 3.72
C HIS A 208 13.16 -6.45 2.40
N TYR A 209 14.02 -5.45 2.17
CA TYR A 209 14.98 -5.44 1.06
C TYR A 209 16.24 -6.23 1.44
N LYS A 210 16.96 -6.75 0.43
CA LYS A 210 18.13 -7.64 0.62
C LYS A 210 19.26 -7.02 1.44
N GLN A 211 19.33 -5.69 1.50
CA GLN A 211 20.39 -4.95 2.21
C GLN A 211 20.13 -4.84 3.72
N ALA A 212 18.94 -5.17 4.16
CA ALA A 212 18.57 -5.07 5.57
C ALA A 212 19.42 -6.01 6.45
N PRO A 213 19.81 -5.59 7.66
CA PRO A 213 20.63 -6.39 8.58
C PRO A 213 19.79 -7.43 9.33
N LEU A 214 19.04 -8.27 8.60
CA LEU A 214 18.02 -9.15 9.18
C LEU A 214 18.57 -10.14 10.19
N ASP A 215 19.71 -10.78 9.90
CA ASP A 215 20.27 -11.81 10.79
C ASP A 215 20.59 -11.21 12.17
N ALA A 216 21.30 -10.08 12.21
CA ALA A 216 21.62 -9.40 13.46
C ALA A 216 20.37 -8.89 14.20
N TRP A 217 19.37 -8.44 13.46
CA TRP A 217 18.10 -8.02 14.03
C TRP A 217 17.35 -9.18 14.66
N LEU A 218 17.27 -10.33 13.99
CA LEU A 218 16.66 -11.56 14.50
C LEU A 218 17.40 -12.09 15.74
N ASP A 219 18.72 -12.01 15.78
CA ASP A 219 19.50 -12.34 16.97
C ASP A 219 19.11 -11.47 18.16
N SER A 220 18.91 -10.17 17.93
CA SER A 220 18.46 -9.24 18.98
C SER A 220 17.03 -9.55 19.44
N VAL A 221 16.14 -9.96 18.54
CA VAL A 221 14.78 -10.41 18.85
C VAL A 221 14.82 -11.68 19.71
N ASN A 222 15.67 -12.64 19.36
CA ASN A 222 15.85 -13.86 20.14
C ASN A 222 16.32 -13.57 21.56
N GLN A 223 17.32 -12.70 21.70
CA GLN A 223 17.85 -12.29 23.01
C GLN A 223 16.78 -11.58 23.85
N ALA A 224 16.04 -10.65 23.27
CA ALA A 224 14.97 -9.94 23.94
C ALA A 224 13.85 -10.90 24.39
N ALA A 225 13.42 -11.81 23.53
CA ALA A 225 12.39 -12.79 23.84
C ALA A 225 12.82 -13.73 24.97
N LEU A 226 14.06 -14.24 24.95
CA LEU A 226 14.63 -15.08 26.03
C LEU A 226 14.65 -14.33 27.37
N ALA A 227 15.07 -13.05 27.36
CA ALA A 227 15.12 -12.21 28.58
C ALA A 227 13.73 -12.00 29.20
N HIS A 228 12.66 -12.03 28.40
CA HIS A 228 11.28 -11.85 28.86
C HIS A 228 10.52 -13.19 29.01
N GLY A 229 11.17 -14.32 28.76
CA GLY A 229 10.52 -15.65 28.84
C GLY A 229 9.43 -15.85 27.79
N GLU A 230 9.53 -15.18 26.65
CA GLU A 230 8.55 -15.22 25.56
C GLU A 230 9.06 -16.07 24.39
N MET A 231 8.14 -16.61 23.60
CA MET A 231 8.41 -17.32 22.35
C MET A 231 7.96 -16.46 21.18
N VAL A 232 8.66 -16.56 20.04
CA VAL A 232 8.41 -15.74 18.85
C VAL A 232 8.37 -16.57 17.59
N ASP A 233 7.26 -16.55 16.89
CA ASP A 233 7.10 -17.15 15.56
C ASP A 233 7.27 -16.05 14.51
N VAL A 234 8.30 -16.19 13.68
CA VAL A 234 8.68 -15.21 12.64
C VAL A 234 8.28 -15.75 11.28
N PHE A 235 7.39 -15.03 10.61
CA PHE A 235 6.95 -15.33 9.24
C PHE A 235 7.86 -14.61 8.24
N LEU A 236 8.65 -15.36 7.49
CA LEU A 236 9.47 -14.85 6.40
C LEU A 236 8.63 -14.84 5.12
N CYS A 237 8.25 -13.64 4.65
CA CYS A 237 7.35 -13.49 3.51
C CYS A 237 8.07 -13.73 2.18
N ALA A 238 7.45 -14.52 1.29
CA ALA A 238 7.94 -14.80 -0.06
C ALA A 238 9.41 -15.25 -0.10
N ASP A 239 10.25 -14.64 -0.95
CA ASP A 239 11.66 -15.01 -1.16
C ASP A 239 12.61 -14.46 -0.09
N GLN A 240 12.11 -14.17 1.11
CA GLN A 240 12.93 -13.69 2.21
C GLN A 240 13.75 -14.86 2.76
N ASN A 241 15.06 -14.68 2.83
CA ASN A 241 15.98 -15.69 3.32
C ASN A 241 16.87 -15.10 4.42
N VAL A 242 17.15 -15.91 5.41
CA VAL A 242 18.18 -15.67 6.42
C VAL A 242 19.40 -16.53 6.12
N SER A 243 20.55 -16.20 6.68
CA SER A 243 21.77 -17.01 6.50
C SER A 243 21.59 -18.44 7.04
N GLU A 244 22.33 -19.38 6.50
CA GLU A 244 22.33 -20.77 7.01
C GLU A 244 22.73 -20.83 8.49
N ALA A 245 23.62 -19.96 8.93
CA ALA A 245 24.02 -19.85 10.33
C ALA A 245 22.82 -19.46 11.22
N THR A 246 22.03 -18.47 10.81
CA THR A 246 20.82 -18.03 11.51
C THR A 246 19.75 -19.13 11.51
N GLN A 247 19.52 -19.81 10.39
CA GLN A 247 18.60 -20.94 10.32
C GLN A 247 19.02 -22.05 11.30
N THR A 248 20.31 -22.38 11.33
CA THR A 248 20.87 -23.41 12.22
C THR A 248 20.70 -22.99 13.68
N ALA A 249 21.06 -21.73 14.02
CA ALA A 249 20.96 -21.21 15.38
C ALA A 249 19.52 -21.28 15.92
N PHE A 250 18.53 -20.93 15.09
CA PHE A 250 17.11 -20.92 15.50
C PHE A 250 16.45 -22.31 15.44
N SER A 251 17.10 -23.30 14.87
CA SER A 251 16.67 -24.71 14.94
C SER A 251 17.03 -25.38 16.27
N LEU A 252 17.86 -24.74 17.10
CA LEU A 252 18.28 -25.28 18.38
C LEU A 252 17.16 -25.17 19.44
N ALA A 253 17.09 -26.13 20.35
CA ALA A 253 16.04 -26.23 21.37
C ALA A 253 16.00 -25.04 22.35
N ASN A 254 17.09 -24.29 22.47
CA ASN A 254 17.20 -23.12 23.35
C ASN A 254 16.85 -21.80 22.66
N SER A 255 16.43 -21.81 21.39
CA SER A 255 15.98 -20.61 20.69
C SER A 255 14.55 -20.21 21.08
N ALA A 256 14.34 -18.95 21.39
CA ALA A 256 12.99 -18.38 21.51
C ALA A 256 12.32 -18.17 20.15
N VAL A 257 13.10 -17.96 19.09
CA VAL A 257 12.63 -17.72 17.72
C VAL A 257 12.40 -19.03 16.98
N LYS A 258 11.26 -19.15 16.30
CA LYS A 258 10.95 -20.15 15.26
C LYS A 258 10.74 -19.44 13.95
N LEU A 259 11.51 -19.76 12.93
CA LEU A 259 11.32 -19.26 11.57
C LEU A 259 10.27 -20.07 10.83
N ILE A 260 9.37 -19.40 10.14
CA ILE A 260 8.30 -19.99 9.33
C ILE A 260 8.35 -19.34 7.95
N GLN A 261 8.79 -20.10 6.95
CA GLN A 261 8.81 -19.62 5.57
C GLN A 261 7.40 -19.61 5.00
N LEU A 262 6.96 -18.46 4.49
CA LEU A 262 5.69 -18.34 3.78
C LEU A 262 5.90 -18.50 2.27
N PRO A 263 4.96 -19.13 1.56
CA PRO A 263 4.86 -18.97 0.12
C PRO A 263 4.50 -17.51 -0.22
N PHE A 264 4.53 -17.17 -1.50
CA PHE A 264 3.88 -15.92 -1.91
C PHE A 264 2.38 -15.99 -1.63
N ILE A 265 1.84 -14.98 -0.95
CA ILE A 265 0.42 -14.89 -0.59
C ILE A 265 -0.21 -13.67 -1.25
N PRO A 266 -1.52 -13.74 -1.61
CA PRO A 266 -2.24 -12.61 -2.17
C PRO A 266 -2.28 -11.40 -1.22
N GLN A 267 -2.55 -10.22 -1.79
CA GLN A 267 -2.57 -8.98 -1.02
C GLN A 267 -3.55 -9.01 0.16
N GLU A 268 -4.74 -9.60 -0.03
CA GLU A 268 -5.76 -9.70 1.02
C GLU A 268 -5.32 -10.60 2.17
N ASP A 269 -4.66 -11.71 1.84
CA ASP A 269 -4.13 -12.64 2.83
C ASP A 269 -2.94 -12.03 3.57
N TYR A 270 -2.15 -11.19 2.89
CA TYR A 270 -1.09 -10.41 3.52
C TYR A 270 -1.66 -9.38 4.52
N ASP A 271 -2.75 -8.70 4.19
CA ASP A 271 -3.44 -7.81 5.12
C ASP A 271 -3.91 -8.56 6.38
N TYR A 272 -4.40 -9.80 6.21
CA TYR A 272 -4.73 -10.68 7.32
C TYR A 272 -3.48 -10.98 8.18
N LEU A 273 -2.38 -11.38 7.56
CA LEU A 273 -1.13 -11.68 8.27
C LEU A 273 -0.68 -10.49 9.13
N LEU A 274 -0.66 -9.28 8.56
CA LEU A 274 -0.27 -8.07 9.27
C LEU A 274 -1.15 -7.80 10.51
N SER A 275 -2.45 -8.10 10.44
CA SER A 275 -3.39 -7.87 11.52
C SER A 275 -3.23 -8.82 12.70
N VAL A 276 -2.80 -10.08 12.44
CA VAL A 276 -2.61 -11.10 13.48
C VAL A 276 -1.20 -11.13 14.06
N CYS A 277 -0.25 -10.46 13.43
CA CYS A 277 1.11 -10.28 13.96
C CYS A 277 1.15 -9.20 15.03
N ASP A 278 2.05 -9.37 16.00
CA ASP A 278 2.31 -8.38 17.06
C ASP A 278 3.22 -7.25 16.59
N ILE A 279 4.08 -7.55 15.59
CA ILE A 279 5.00 -6.60 14.97
C ILE A 279 5.10 -6.93 13.49
N ASN A 280 5.17 -5.89 12.65
CA ASN A 280 5.27 -6.01 11.22
C ASN A 280 6.52 -5.31 10.69
N LEU A 281 7.43 -6.05 10.08
CA LEU A 281 8.53 -5.50 9.34
C LEU A 281 8.14 -5.47 7.86
N VAL A 282 8.03 -4.27 7.29
CA VAL A 282 7.45 -4.04 5.97
C VAL A 282 8.38 -3.20 5.10
N ARG A 283 8.26 -3.34 3.78
CA ARG A 283 9.07 -2.58 2.81
C ARG A 283 8.21 -1.88 1.77
N GLY A 284 8.82 -0.95 1.03
CA GLY A 284 8.16 -0.23 -0.06
C GLY A 284 6.96 0.59 0.42
N GLU A 285 6.02 0.91 -0.48
CA GLU A 285 4.89 1.77 -0.15
C GLU A 285 3.63 0.98 0.20
N ASP A 286 3.22 -0.02 -0.60
CA ASP A 286 1.97 -0.75 -0.35
C ASP A 286 1.97 -1.43 1.03
N SER A 287 2.98 -2.25 1.33
CA SER A 287 3.04 -2.95 2.62
C SER A 287 3.21 -2.00 3.82
N PHE A 288 3.88 -0.86 3.65
CA PHE A 288 3.96 0.19 4.65
C PHE A 288 2.58 0.81 4.96
N VAL A 289 1.78 1.08 3.94
CA VAL A 289 0.40 1.56 4.11
C VAL A 289 -0.43 0.51 4.84
N ARG A 290 -0.32 -0.76 4.47
CA ARG A 290 -1.07 -1.86 5.08
C ARG A 290 -0.72 -2.06 6.56
N ALA A 291 0.54 -1.95 6.93
CA ALA A 291 0.98 -2.04 8.33
C ALA A 291 0.37 -0.96 9.21
N GLN A 292 0.18 0.24 8.68
CA GLN A 292 -0.48 1.33 9.41
C GLN A 292 -1.97 1.02 9.66
N TRP A 293 -2.68 0.48 8.65
CA TRP A 293 -4.07 0.05 8.78
C TRP A 293 -4.24 -1.15 9.73
N ALA A 294 -3.22 -2.01 9.86
CA ALA A 294 -3.22 -3.10 10.82
C ALA A 294 -3.25 -2.62 12.28
N GLY A 295 -2.86 -1.38 12.57
CA GLY A 295 -2.85 -0.81 13.91
C GLY A 295 -1.90 -1.53 14.86
N LYS A 296 -0.84 -2.11 14.33
CA LYS A 296 0.20 -2.84 15.07
C LYS A 296 1.53 -2.10 15.00
N PRO A 297 2.45 -2.30 15.92
CA PRO A 297 3.84 -1.87 15.77
C PRO A 297 4.42 -2.34 14.45
N PHE A 298 5.15 -1.47 13.78
CA PHE A 298 5.80 -1.83 12.52
C PHE A 298 7.17 -1.15 12.38
N ILE A 299 8.03 -1.77 11.59
CA ILE A 299 9.32 -1.23 11.16
C ILE A 299 9.26 -1.10 9.64
N TRP A 300 9.53 0.10 9.13
CA TRP A 300 9.49 0.37 7.71
C TRP A 300 10.90 0.34 7.11
N ASP A 301 11.18 -0.70 6.35
CA ASP A 301 12.36 -0.79 5.50
C ASP A 301 12.09 -0.02 4.20
N ILE A 302 12.39 1.27 4.24
CA ILE A 302 12.13 2.18 3.11
C ILE A 302 13.08 1.88 1.95
N TYR A 303 12.58 1.99 0.70
CA TYR A 303 13.39 1.78 -0.50
C TYR A 303 14.59 2.73 -0.55
N PRO A 304 15.83 2.21 -0.56
CA PRO A 304 17.02 3.05 -0.54
C PRO A 304 17.21 3.78 -1.88
N GLN A 305 17.37 5.09 -1.82
CA GLN A 305 17.68 5.96 -2.97
C GLN A 305 19.08 6.51 -2.85
N SER A 306 19.79 6.63 -3.98
CA SER A 306 21.20 7.04 -4.02
C SER A 306 21.44 8.48 -3.55
N ASP A 307 20.42 9.35 -3.67
CA ASP A 307 20.45 10.76 -3.25
C ASP A 307 20.00 10.97 -1.79
N LEU A 308 19.77 9.88 -1.03
CA LEU A 308 19.30 9.88 0.35
C LEU A 308 17.91 10.52 0.57
N ALA A 309 17.12 10.74 -0.47
CA ALA A 309 15.76 11.29 -0.35
C ALA A 309 14.85 10.39 0.53
N HIS A 310 15.11 9.08 0.55
CA HIS A 310 14.41 8.14 1.43
C HIS A 310 14.60 8.45 2.92
N GLU A 311 15.77 8.97 3.35
CA GLU A 311 15.98 9.34 4.76
C GLU A 311 15.14 10.58 5.15
N VAL A 312 15.04 11.55 4.26
CA VAL A 312 14.18 12.73 4.46
C VAL A 312 12.72 12.31 4.58
N LYS A 313 12.27 11.45 3.67
CA LYS A 313 10.90 10.88 3.66
C LYS A 313 10.61 10.09 4.94
N LEU A 314 11.54 9.22 5.36
CA LEU A 314 11.42 8.45 6.60
C LEU A 314 11.33 9.36 7.82
N ASN A 315 12.24 10.32 7.95
CA ASN A 315 12.26 11.23 9.10
C ASN A 315 10.99 12.07 9.18
N ALA A 316 10.50 12.61 8.07
CA ALA A 316 9.24 13.35 8.02
C ALA A 316 8.05 12.49 8.47
N PHE A 317 8.01 11.22 8.05
CA PHE A 317 7.00 10.28 8.53
C PHE A 317 7.12 10.01 10.03
N LEU A 318 8.30 9.72 10.53
CA LEU A 318 8.54 9.40 11.94
C LEU A 318 8.20 10.56 12.88
N GLU A 319 8.46 11.80 12.45
CA GLU A 319 8.05 13.00 13.20
C GLU A 319 6.54 13.05 13.37
N ARG A 320 5.75 12.79 12.31
CA ARG A 320 4.29 12.77 12.36
C ARG A 320 3.75 11.57 13.12
N TYR A 321 4.32 10.39 12.89
CA TYR A 321 3.86 9.16 13.52
C TYR A 321 4.02 9.22 15.03
N PHE A 322 5.17 9.67 15.55
CA PHE A 322 5.45 9.77 16.97
C PHE A 322 5.12 11.13 17.61
N GLU A 323 4.45 12.04 16.89
CA GLU A 323 4.12 13.39 17.39
C GLU A 323 3.37 13.36 18.74
N ALA A 324 2.37 12.50 18.87
CA ALA A 324 1.53 12.37 20.07
C ALA A 324 2.02 11.29 21.05
N SER A 325 3.23 10.72 20.84
CA SER A 325 3.78 9.68 21.73
C SER A 325 4.55 10.27 22.92
N SER A 326 4.79 9.43 23.94
CA SER A 326 5.74 9.79 25.00
C SER A 326 7.15 9.92 24.44
N ALA A 327 8.00 10.73 25.09
CA ALA A 327 9.39 10.91 24.68
C ALA A 327 10.17 9.57 24.67
N GLU A 328 9.87 8.68 25.61
CA GLU A 328 10.45 7.35 25.70
C GLU A 328 10.03 6.47 24.53
N LEU A 329 8.74 6.37 24.20
CA LEU A 329 8.25 5.61 23.05
C LEU A 329 8.80 6.18 21.74
N ARG A 330 8.86 7.52 21.62
CA ARG A 330 9.45 8.18 20.44
C ARG A 330 10.91 7.77 20.25
N SER A 331 11.71 7.85 21.32
CA SER A 331 13.14 7.49 21.25
C SER A 331 13.36 6.03 20.87
N THR A 332 12.62 5.11 21.50
CA THR A 332 12.74 3.68 21.25
C THR A 332 12.18 3.28 19.88
N GLY A 333 11.07 3.87 19.45
CA GLY A 333 10.48 3.65 18.14
C GLY A 333 11.37 4.18 17.00
N LEU A 334 11.97 5.37 17.16
CA LEU A 334 12.96 5.88 16.21
C LEU A 334 14.17 4.96 16.07
N ALA A 335 14.67 4.40 17.17
CA ALA A 335 15.75 3.43 17.13
C ALA A 335 15.33 2.14 16.43
N ALA A 336 14.13 1.62 16.70
CA ALA A 336 13.59 0.43 16.06
C ALA A 336 13.47 0.60 14.53
N MET A 337 12.98 1.74 14.05
CA MET A 337 12.85 2.06 12.62
C MET A 337 14.20 2.15 11.89
N LYS A 338 15.30 2.26 12.64
CA LYS A 338 16.69 2.23 12.14
C LYS A 338 17.38 0.91 12.46
N TRP A 339 16.63 -0.18 12.54
CA TRP A 339 17.13 -1.52 12.84
C TRP A 339 17.82 -1.67 14.20
N GLY A 340 17.45 -0.83 15.17
CA GLY A 340 17.96 -0.88 16.53
C GLY A 340 17.59 -2.18 17.24
N SER A 341 18.45 -2.59 18.20
CA SER A 341 18.27 -3.82 18.95
C SER A 341 16.89 -3.96 19.58
N ALA A 342 16.32 -5.14 19.48
CA ALA A 342 15.02 -5.46 20.05
C ALA A 342 14.98 -5.28 21.57
N SER A 343 16.07 -5.45 22.26
CA SER A 343 16.18 -5.24 23.73
C SER A 343 15.75 -3.82 24.15
N ASN A 344 15.87 -2.83 23.26
CA ASN A 344 15.52 -1.44 23.55
C ASN A 344 14.02 -1.18 23.44
N TRP A 345 13.33 -1.78 22.47
CA TRP A 345 11.92 -1.49 22.19
C TRP A 345 10.97 -2.59 22.66
N TRP A 346 11.46 -3.79 22.92
CA TRP A 346 10.64 -4.92 23.36
C TRP A 346 9.82 -4.63 24.62
N PRO A 347 10.38 -4.00 25.66
CA PRO A 347 9.61 -3.64 26.88
C PRO A 347 8.46 -2.64 26.59
N HIS A 348 8.54 -1.91 25.48
CA HIS A 348 7.57 -0.85 25.13
C HIS A 348 6.51 -1.32 24.11
N LEU A 349 6.48 -2.60 23.73
CA LEU A 349 5.56 -3.12 22.71
C LEU A 349 4.09 -2.83 22.99
N ASN A 350 3.64 -2.94 24.24
CA ASN A 350 2.26 -2.64 24.58
C ASN A 350 1.92 -1.15 24.37
N ALA A 351 2.83 -0.26 24.78
CA ALA A 351 2.67 1.17 24.55
C ALA A 351 2.69 1.50 23.05
N TRP A 352 3.56 0.84 22.31
CA TRP A 352 3.62 1.01 20.84
C TRP A 352 2.37 0.48 20.15
N THR A 353 1.83 -0.64 20.59
CA THR A 353 0.55 -1.18 20.05
C THR A 353 -0.59 -0.19 20.29
N SER A 354 -0.71 0.37 21.49
CA SER A 354 -1.72 1.38 21.78
C SER A 354 -1.54 2.63 20.92
N HIS A 355 -0.30 3.07 20.72
CA HIS A 355 0.02 4.20 19.87
C HIS A 355 -0.32 3.93 18.38
N SER A 356 -0.01 2.74 17.87
CA SER A 356 -0.32 2.34 16.49
C SER A 356 -1.83 2.34 16.24
N GLU A 357 -2.64 1.92 17.23
CA GLU A 357 -4.09 1.96 17.12
C GLU A 357 -4.63 3.41 17.12
N VAL A 358 -4.10 4.30 17.95
CA VAL A 358 -4.44 5.74 17.91
C VAL A 358 -4.06 6.35 16.58
N TRP A 359 -2.89 5.99 16.02
CA TRP A 359 -2.49 6.41 14.70
C TRP A 359 -3.46 5.95 13.61
N ARG A 360 -3.87 4.68 13.62
CA ARG A 360 -4.87 4.14 12.69
C ARG A 360 -6.18 4.94 12.74
N GLN A 361 -6.65 5.27 13.94
CA GLN A 361 -7.86 6.09 14.11
C GLN A 361 -7.67 7.51 13.57
N LYS A 362 -6.48 8.11 13.74
CA LYS A 362 -6.13 9.40 13.13
C LYS A 362 -6.22 9.30 11.60
N LEU A 363 -5.66 8.26 10.97
CA LEU A 363 -5.77 8.05 9.52
C LEU A 363 -7.23 7.95 9.05
N MET A 364 -8.07 7.18 9.75
CA MET A 364 -9.50 7.08 9.44
C MET A 364 -10.19 8.45 9.48
N SER A 365 -9.85 9.31 10.43
CA SER A 365 -10.44 10.65 10.57
C SER A 365 -10.03 11.63 9.47
N LEU A 366 -8.90 11.40 8.80
CA LEU A 366 -8.41 12.24 7.68
C LEU A 366 -9.13 11.97 6.35
N GLY A 367 -9.85 10.87 6.27
CA GLY A 367 -10.39 10.36 5.01
C GLY A 367 -9.34 9.63 4.16
N HIS A 368 -9.80 8.71 3.34
CA HIS A 368 -8.96 7.82 2.55
C HIS A 368 -8.81 8.30 1.09
N LEU A 369 -7.71 7.88 0.48
CA LEU A 369 -7.25 8.33 -0.84
C LEU A 369 -8.33 8.21 -1.91
N GLU A 370 -8.93 7.03 -2.09
CA GLU A 370 -9.92 6.75 -3.11
C GLU A 370 -11.18 7.59 -2.96
N GLY A 371 -11.62 7.85 -1.73
CA GLY A 371 -12.77 8.72 -1.45
C GLY A 371 -12.48 10.18 -1.81
N LYS A 372 -11.31 10.69 -1.41
CA LYS A 372 -10.88 12.06 -1.72
C LYS A 372 -10.63 12.28 -3.21
N ILE A 373 -10.11 11.27 -3.93
CA ILE A 373 -10.01 11.33 -5.40
C ILE A 373 -11.40 11.48 -6.03
N LEU A 374 -12.38 10.68 -5.59
CA LEU A 374 -13.76 10.78 -6.09
C LEU A 374 -14.37 12.14 -5.81
N ASP A 375 -14.17 12.70 -4.62
CA ASP A 375 -14.69 14.02 -4.25
C ASP A 375 -14.04 15.13 -5.08
N PHE A 376 -12.72 15.04 -5.32
CA PHE A 376 -12.03 15.94 -6.23
C PHE A 376 -12.60 15.86 -7.63
N VAL A 377 -12.77 14.66 -8.18
CA VAL A 377 -13.34 14.48 -9.54
C VAL A 377 -14.75 15.07 -9.64
N LYS A 378 -15.62 14.80 -8.67
CA LYS A 378 -16.98 15.42 -8.61
C LYS A 378 -16.92 16.93 -8.57
N SER A 379 -16.01 17.52 -7.79
CA SER A 379 -15.84 18.98 -7.73
C SER A 379 -15.44 19.58 -9.07
N GLN A 380 -14.57 18.89 -9.83
CA GLN A 380 -14.16 19.30 -11.16
C GLN A 380 -15.30 19.18 -12.21
N GLU A 381 -16.21 18.22 -12.03
CA GLU A 381 -17.39 18.09 -12.91
C GLU A 381 -18.41 19.21 -12.71
N ILE A 382 -18.58 19.68 -11.49
CA ILE A 382 -19.51 20.79 -11.15
C ILE A 382 -18.94 22.14 -11.61
N SER A 383 -17.62 22.32 -11.53
CA SER A 383 -16.94 23.59 -11.85
C SER A 383 -16.71 23.82 -13.34
N ARG A 384 -16.98 22.83 -14.19
CA ARG A 384 -16.83 22.86 -15.66
C ARG A 384 -18.20 22.87 -16.34
#